data_39c0ee802925c45ceda2b7b7e21d6c02
#
_entry.id   39c0ee802925c45ceda2b7b7e21d6c02
#
_cell.length_a   1.000
_cell.length_b   1.000
_cell.length_c   1.000
_cell.angle_alpha   90.00
_cell.angle_beta   90.00
_cell.angle_gamma   90.00
#
_symmetry.space_group_name_H-M   'P 1'
#
loop_
_entity.id
_entity.type
_entity.pdbx_description
1 polymer ?
#
loop_
_entity_poly.entity_id
_entity_poly.type
_entity_poly.pdbx_seq_one_letter_code
_entity_poly.pdbx_strand_id
1 'polypeptide(L)'
;KDRICGLLPGGIVDPSLFETSELDSLDDALAKELRRLQSRFEAGRDKIDQLKKNLDRLVAEGGDSDPRKNFAAIRDQAVLQSQDILATMAEDVLALQVLQARARTESVILPEVDLGERDAVEIARANRVDWFNAKAGLVDSWRSIEFVADDLESYLDLVFSGDIRNTTDNPLSLSDSTGRLRAGFQWDSPLTRIQERNSYRQALIDYQQARRSYYQFEDGIWSSLRNQLRSIEQNRLNFELQRYAVRIAASQIILNEDIRQVRESLNQASGPTAARDSVSALTDLLSAQNTFQGVWIFYESLRRSLDQDLGTMRLDERGMWIDPGPITLDNFTLEPLVTDPDSIPCLPADLQREAQGIRSPAPLDFSAEG
;
A
#
# COMPACT_ATOMS: atom_id res chain seq x y z
N LYS A 1 17.63 3.49 -24.99
CA LYS A 1 16.37 4.04 -25.52
C LYS A 1 15.46 2.93 -26.01
N ASP A 2 16.00 1.98 -26.82
CA ASP A 2 15.22 0.87 -27.36
C ASP A 2 14.76 -0.13 -26.27
N ARG A 3 15.51 -0.30 -25.18
CA ARG A 3 15.08 -1.08 -24.02
C ARG A 3 13.95 -0.38 -23.23
N ILE A 4 14.03 0.93 -23.09
CA ILE A 4 12.96 1.71 -22.43
C ILE A 4 11.74 1.82 -23.33
N CYS A 5 11.92 1.95 -24.65
CA CYS A 5 10.82 1.94 -25.62
C CYS A 5 10.25 0.54 -25.86
N GLY A 6 11.03 -0.53 -25.67
CA GLY A 6 10.56 -1.91 -25.66
C GLY A 6 9.72 -2.27 -24.43
N LEU A 7 9.86 -1.50 -23.35
CA LEU A 7 9.03 -1.60 -22.16
C LEU A 7 7.63 -0.92 -22.33
N LEU A 8 7.47 -0.08 -23.35
CA LEU A 8 6.27 0.73 -23.53
C LEU A 8 5.21 0.17 -24.49
N PRO A 9 5.51 -0.56 -25.58
CA PRO A 9 4.46 -1.12 -26.42
C PRO A 9 4.22 -2.59 -26.08
N GLY A 10 3.38 -2.86 -25.10
CA GLY A 10 2.88 -4.20 -24.84
C GLY A 10 2.78 -4.61 -23.37
N GLY A 11 3.28 -3.81 -22.44
CA GLY A 11 3.16 -4.10 -20.99
C GLY A 11 3.89 -5.36 -20.51
N ILE A 12 4.72 -5.97 -21.34
CA ILE A 12 5.52 -7.14 -20.96
C ILE A 12 6.92 -6.62 -20.62
N VAL A 13 7.15 -6.44 -19.34
CA VAL A 13 8.52 -6.31 -18.81
C VAL A 13 9.22 -7.63 -19.09
N ASP A 14 10.41 -7.57 -19.70
CA ASP A 14 11.21 -8.77 -19.98
C ASP A 14 11.46 -9.51 -18.65
N PRO A 15 10.92 -10.73 -18.45
CA PRO A 15 11.10 -11.47 -17.21
C PRO A 15 12.57 -11.73 -16.88
N SER A 16 13.44 -11.79 -17.90
CA SER A 16 14.88 -11.99 -17.72
C SER A 16 15.56 -10.88 -16.92
N LEU A 17 14.95 -9.68 -16.85
CA LEU A 17 15.44 -8.59 -16.00
C LEU A 17 15.23 -8.86 -14.49
N PHE A 18 14.38 -9.82 -14.16
CA PHE A 18 14.00 -10.18 -12.79
C PHE A 18 14.38 -11.62 -12.42
N GLU A 19 15.08 -12.33 -13.30
CA GLU A 19 15.52 -13.68 -12.99
C GLU A 19 16.54 -13.69 -11.84
N THR A 20 16.18 -14.42 -10.82
CA THR A 20 16.97 -14.64 -9.59
C THR A 20 18.11 -15.63 -9.78
N SER A 21 18.35 -16.10 -11.01
CA SER A 21 19.39 -17.10 -11.36
C SER A 21 20.82 -16.67 -11.01
N GLU A 22 21.04 -15.36 -10.80
CA GLU A 22 22.32 -14.84 -10.29
C GLU A 22 22.47 -14.94 -8.77
N LEU A 23 21.41 -15.24 -7.99
CA LEU A 23 21.48 -15.27 -6.52
C LEU A 23 22.37 -16.39 -6.02
N ASP A 24 22.29 -17.59 -6.60
CA ASP A 24 23.12 -18.74 -6.19
C ASP A 24 24.61 -18.49 -6.47
N SER A 25 24.93 -17.89 -7.65
CA SER A 25 26.30 -17.51 -8.00
C SER A 25 26.82 -16.36 -7.14
N LEU A 26 25.92 -15.47 -6.70
CA LEU A 26 26.23 -14.34 -5.84
C LEU A 26 26.51 -14.80 -4.39
N ASP A 27 25.72 -15.72 -3.88
CA ASP A 27 25.91 -16.28 -2.54
C ASP A 27 27.28 -16.96 -2.39
N ASP A 28 27.67 -17.75 -3.38
CA ASP A 28 29.01 -18.36 -3.45
C ASP A 28 30.12 -17.31 -3.50
N ALA A 29 29.93 -16.24 -4.29
CA ALA A 29 30.91 -15.16 -4.39
C ALA A 29 31.03 -14.38 -3.06
N LEU A 30 29.92 -14.05 -2.41
CA LEU A 30 29.90 -13.39 -1.11
C LEU A 30 30.51 -14.25 0.00
N ALA A 31 30.20 -15.55 -0.01
CA ALA A 31 30.79 -16.51 0.94
C ALA A 31 32.30 -16.64 0.76
N LYS A 32 32.79 -16.64 -0.46
CA LYS A 32 34.23 -16.65 -0.77
C LYS A 32 34.92 -15.37 -0.29
N GLU A 33 34.33 -14.25 -0.52
CA GLU A 33 34.86 -12.94 -0.10
C GLU A 33 34.87 -12.82 1.42
N LEU A 34 33.83 -13.28 2.10
CA LEU A 34 33.77 -13.36 3.56
C LEU A 34 34.89 -14.22 4.15
N ARG A 35 35.14 -15.41 3.59
CA ARG A 35 36.24 -16.28 4.03
C ARG A 35 37.59 -15.60 3.83
N ARG A 36 37.77 -14.87 2.73
CA ARG A 36 39.00 -14.09 2.47
C ARG A 36 39.20 -13.02 3.54
N LEU A 37 38.17 -12.27 3.89
CA LEU A 37 38.23 -11.26 4.92
C LEU A 37 38.51 -11.87 6.29
N GLN A 38 37.86 -12.99 6.63
CA GLN A 38 38.16 -13.72 7.87
C GLN A 38 39.64 -14.10 7.99
N SER A 39 40.23 -14.66 6.93
CA SER A 39 41.67 -15.01 6.95
C SER A 39 42.59 -13.78 7.09
N ARG A 40 42.20 -12.61 6.51
CA ARG A 40 42.95 -11.36 6.69
C ARG A 40 42.85 -10.84 8.14
N PHE A 41 41.66 -10.91 8.75
CA PHE A 41 41.47 -10.56 10.15
C PHE A 41 42.30 -11.42 11.10
N GLU A 42 42.35 -12.74 10.86
CA GLU A 42 43.19 -13.67 11.64
C GLU A 42 44.69 -13.31 11.49
N ALA A 43 45.15 -13.06 10.27
CA ALA A 43 46.51 -12.62 10.03
C ALA A 43 46.85 -11.27 10.68
N GLY A 44 45.87 -10.34 10.67
CA GLY A 44 45.99 -9.04 11.37
C GLY A 44 46.12 -9.20 12.89
N ARG A 45 45.32 -10.11 13.48
CA ARG A 45 45.39 -10.43 14.88
C ARG A 45 46.77 -11.02 15.28
N ASP A 46 47.27 -11.94 14.47
CA ASP A 46 48.60 -12.52 14.68
C ASP A 46 49.70 -11.47 14.64
N LYS A 47 49.62 -10.52 13.71
CA LYS A 47 50.56 -9.37 13.65
C LYS A 47 50.51 -8.50 14.92
N ILE A 48 49.31 -8.25 15.46
CA ILE A 48 49.13 -7.49 16.71
C ILE A 48 49.79 -8.21 17.87
N ASP A 49 49.57 -9.55 17.97
CA ASP A 49 50.17 -10.39 19.03
C ASP A 49 51.71 -10.41 18.90
N GLN A 50 52.26 -10.44 17.69
CA GLN A 50 53.69 -10.33 17.43
C GLN A 50 54.22 -8.96 17.81
N LEU A 51 53.52 -7.89 17.45
CA LEU A 51 53.86 -6.50 17.80
C LEU A 51 53.94 -6.34 19.35
N LYS A 52 52.95 -6.88 20.06
CA LYS A 52 52.90 -6.84 21.52
C LYS A 52 54.10 -7.52 22.12
N LYS A 53 54.42 -8.75 21.66
CA LYS A 53 55.61 -9.50 22.14
C LYS A 53 56.92 -8.75 21.84
N ASN A 54 57.01 -8.11 20.69
CA ASN A 54 58.17 -7.30 20.32
C ASN A 54 58.30 -6.07 21.22
N LEU A 55 57.19 -5.37 21.50
CA LEU A 55 57.14 -4.23 22.39
C LEU A 55 57.55 -4.61 23.82
N ASP A 56 57.01 -5.72 24.37
CA ASP A 56 57.36 -6.23 25.69
C ASP A 56 58.85 -6.53 25.77
N ARG A 57 59.45 -7.14 24.72
CA ARG A 57 60.89 -7.40 24.64
C ARG A 57 61.72 -6.09 24.63
N LEU A 58 61.34 -5.12 23.77
CA LEU A 58 62.04 -3.83 23.66
C LEU A 58 61.98 -3.05 24.99
N VAL A 59 60.88 -3.14 25.73
CA VAL A 59 60.72 -2.54 27.04
C VAL A 59 61.60 -3.23 28.07
N ALA A 60 61.69 -4.56 28.01
CA ALA A 60 62.54 -5.34 28.94
C ALA A 60 64.05 -5.11 28.69
N GLU A 61 64.48 -5.02 27.43
CA GLU A 61 65.87 -4.78 27.03
C GLU A 61 66.30 -3.32 27.21
N GLY A 62 65.33 -2.38 27.25
CA GLY A 62 65.55 -0.96 27.29
C GLY A 62 66.11 -0.39 28.61
N GLY A 63 66.16 -1.19 29.67
CA GLY A 63 66.62 -0.78 31.00
C GLY A 63 68.12 -0.42 31.10
N ASP A 64 68.94 -0.89 30.15
CA ASP A 64 70.44 -0.76 30.23
C ASP A 64 71.06 -0.07 28.99
N SER A 65 70.24 0.46 28.05
CA SER A 65 70.69 0.99 26.75
C SER A 65 70.48 2.52 26.63
N ASP A 66 71.25 3.18 25.71
CA ASP A 66 71.13 4.58 25.40
C ASP A 66 69.69 4.99 25.06
N PRO A 67 69.07 5.94 25.80
CA PRO A 67 67.67 6.33 25.62
C PRO A 67 67.28 6.72 24.19
N ARG A 68 68.19 7.30 23.41
CA ARG A 68 67.97 7.69 22.02
C ARG A 68 67.82 6.49 21.08
N LYS A 69 68.62 5.45 21.28
CA LYS A 69 68.57 4.21 20.50
C LYS A 69 67.29 3.43 20.80
N ASN A 70 66.88 3.35 22.07
CA ASN A 70 65.66 2.71 22.51
C ASN A 70 64.43 3.44 21.93
N PHE A 71 64.43 4.77 21.97
CA PHE A 71 63.35 5.54 21.36
C PHE A 71 63.24 5.28 19.85
N ALA A 72 64.35 5.25 19.12
CA ALA A 72 64.35 4.96 17.69
C ALA A 72 63.82 3.52 17.41
N ALA A 73 64.27 2.54 18.18
CA ALA A 73 63.81 1.17 18.04
C ALA A 73 62.29 1.00 18.34
N ILE A 74 61.80 1.62 19.40
CA ILE A 74 60.37 1.63 19.73
C ILE A 74 59.56 2.33 18.62
N ARG A 75 60.04 3.49 18.14
CA ARG A 75 59.38 4.21 17.03
C ARG A 75 59.28 3.33 15.78
N ASP A 76 60.37 2.72 15.35
CA ASP A 76 60.45 2.02 14.06
C ASP A 76 59.83 0.62 14.13
N GLN A 77 59.95 -0.09 15.24
CA GLN A 77 59.44 -1.47 15.38
C GLN A 77 58.06 -1.59 16.05
N ALA A 78 57.61 -0.57 16.76
CA ALA A 78 56.29 -0.60 17.38
C ALA A 78 55.34 0.47 16.81
N VAL A 79 55.73 1.74 16.82
CA VAL A 79 54.80 2.83 16.46
C VAL A 79 54.47 2.81 14.96
N LEU A 80 55.48 2.71 14.08
CA LEU A 80 55.23 2.72 12.63
C LEU A 80 54.52 1.43 12.20
N GLN A 81 54.88 0.26 12.75
CA GLN A 81 54.21 -0.98 12.44
C GLN A 81 52.75 -1.02 12.96
N SER A 82 52.48 -0.36 14.11
CA SER A 82 51.08 -0.26 14.60
C SER A 82 50.18 0.58 13.68
N GLN A 83 50.75 1.64 13.08
CA GLN A 83 50.01 2.44 12.10
C GLN A 83 49.64 1.65 10.86
N ASP A 84 50.56 0.85 10.31
CA ASP A 84 50.31 0.01 9.15
C ASP A 84 49.26 -1.07 9.45
N ILE A 85 49.30 -1.70 10.63
CA ILE A 85 48.31 -2.70 11.04
C ILE A 85 46.96 -2.04 11.20
N LEU A 86 46.86 -0.87 11.83
CA LEU A 86 45.60 -0.14 11.99
C LEU A 86 45.00 0.27 10.64
N ALA A 87 45.86 0.74 9.71
CA ALA A 87 45.42 1.07 8.36
C ALA A 87 44.84 -0.17 7.65
N THR A 88 45.53 -1.31 7.69
CA THR A 88 45.03 -2.57 7.09
C THR A 88 43.73 -3.05 7.72
N MET A 89 43.61 -2.94 9.06
CA MET A 89 42.37 -3.30 9.74
C MET A 89 41.19 -2.37 9.37
N ALA A 90 41.46 -1.08 9.21
CA ALA A 90 40.44 -0.11 8.77
C ALA A 90 39.92 -0.46 7.36
N GLU A 91 40.81 -0.88 6.46
CA GLU A 91 40.44 -1.37 5.12
C GLU A 91 39.62 -2.65 5.17
N ASP A 92 39.98 -3.60 6.02
CA ASP A 92 39.22 -4.82 6.21
C ASP A 92 37.82 -4.58 6.77
N VAL A 93 37.68 -3.63 7.72
CA VAL A 93 36.36 -3.22 8.22
C VAL A 93 35.53 -2.56 7.12
N LEU A 94 36.14 -1.72 6.29
CA LEU A 94 35.46 -1.13 5.15
C LEU A 94 34.98 -2.19 4.14
N ALA A 95 35.84 -3.12 3.77
CA ALA A 95 35.50 -4.23 2.88
C ALA A 95 34.33 -5.07 3.46
N LEU A 96 34.34 -5.32 4.77
CA LEU A 96 33.24 -6.01 5.45
C LEU A 96 31.94 -5.22 5.39
N GLN A 97 31.97 -3.90 5.56
CA GLN A 97 30.78 -3.03 5.42
C GLN A 97 30.21 -3.08 4.02
N VAL A 98 31.06 -3.03 2.99
CA VAL A 98 30.62 -3.15 1.58
C VAL A 98 30.00 -4.51 1.32
N LEU A 99 30.62 -5.58 1.80
CA LEU A 99 30.09 -6.94 1.69
C LEU A 99 28.72 -7.08 2.38
N GLN A 100 28.60 -6.54 3.60
CA GLN A 100 27.34 -6.53 4.34
C GLN A 100 26.26 -5.74 3.62
N ALA A 101 26.61 -4.59 3.04
CA ALA A 101 25.71 -3.77 2.24
C ALA A 101 25.15 -4.56 1.05
N ARG A 102 26.03 -5.21 0.29
CA ARG A 102 25.64 -6.06 -0.85
C ARG A 102 24.76 -7.23 -0.41
N ALA A 103 25.17 -7.97 0.60
CA ALA A 103 24.40 -9.11 1.11
C ALA A 103 22.99 -8.70 1.54
N ARG A 104 22.85 -7.61 2.29
CA ARG A 104 21.52 -7.08 2.69
C ARG A 104 20.67 -6.67 1.51
N THR A 105 21.26 -6.01 0.51
CA THR A 105 20.53 -5.55 -0.68
C THR A 105 20.02 -6.72 -1.52
N GLU A 106 20.84 -7.77 -1.67
CA GLU A 106 20.49 -8.95 -2.45
C GLU A 106 19.52 -9.90 -1.73
N SER A 107 19.54 -9.93 -0.40
CA SER A 107 18.63 -10.78 0.40
C SER A 107 17.19 -10.28 0.44
N VAL A 108 16.92 -9.04 0.05
CA VAL A 108 15.56 -8.48 0.03
C VAL A 108 14.85 -8.92 -1.24
N ILE A 109 13.79 -9.72 -1.08
CA ILE A 109 12.92 -10.16 -2.17
C ILE A 109 11.57 -9.47 -1.98
N LEU A 110 11.02 -8.91 -3.06
CA LEU A 110 9.68 -8.35 -3.03
C LEU A 110 8.65 -9.47 -3.17
N PRO A 111 7.65 -9.56 -2.27
CA PRO A 111 6.52 -10.43 -2.47
C PRO A 111 5.79 -10.06 -3.77
N GLU A 112 5.41 -11.06 -4.54
CA GLU A 112 4.79 -10.87 -5.84
C GLU A 112 3.39 -10.29 -5.71
N VAL A 113 3.06 -9.34 -6.60
CA VAL A 113 1.71 -8.84 -6.82
C VAL A 113 1.42 -9.02 -8.31
N ASP A 114 0.66 -10.07 -8.63
CA ASP A 114 0.22 -10.37 -10.00
C ASP A 114 -1.30 -10.46 -10.01
N LEU A 115 -1.93 -9.32 -10.22
CA LEU A 115 -3.38 -9.18 -10.22
C LEU A 115 -3.81 -8.27 -11.37
N GLY A 116 -4.72 -8.79 -12.22
CA GLY A 116 -5.34 -8.01 -13.29
C GLY A 116 -6.24 -6.89 -12.75
N GLU A 117 -6.37 -5.78 -13.47
CA GLU A 117 -7.25 -4.66 -13.07
C GLU A 117 -8.70 -5.13 -12.85
N ARG A 118 -9.21 -6.04 -13.69
CA ARG A 118 -10.58 -6.58 -13.58
C ARG A 118 -10.72 -7.52 -12.39
N ASP A 119 -9.74 -8.40 -12.20
CA ASP A 119 -9.74 -9.37 -11.11
C ASP A 119 -9.71 -8.67 -9.75
N ALA A 120 -8.92 -7.60 -9.63
CA ALA A 120 -8.87 -6.76 -8.45
C ALA A 120 -10.24 -6.17 -8.09
N VAL A 121 -10.98 -5.68 -9.10
CA VAL A 121 -12.32 -5.13 -8.89
C VAL A 121 -13.33 -6.21 -8.50
N GLU A 122 -13.24 -7.40 -9.08
CA GLU A 122 -14.11 -8.53 -8.72
C GLU A 122 -13.86 -8.98 -7.28
N ILE A 123 -12.60 -9.08 -6.86
CA ILE A 123 -12.23 -9.36 -5.47
C ILE A 123 -12.76 -8.26 -4.54
N ALA A 124 -12.56 -6.99 -4.88
CA ALA A 124 -13.05 -5.88 -4.08
C ALA A 124 -14.59 -5.88 -3.98
N ARG A 125 -15.29 -6.17 -5.07
CA ARG A 125 -16.76 -6.28 -5.09
C ARG A 125 -17.26 -7.38 -4.17
N ALA A 126 -16.52 -8.50 -4.07
CA ALA A 126 -16.88 -9.63 -3.23
C ALA A 126 -16.59 -9.39 -1.74
N ASN A 127 -15.58 -8.60 -1.39
CA ASN A 127 -15.08 -8.50 -0.02
C ASN A 127 -15.37 -7.14 0.65
N ARG A 128 -15.57 -6.06 -0.09
CA ARG A 128 -15.75 -4.71 0.46
C ARG A 128 -17.14 -4.49 1.03
N VAL A 129 -17.22 -4.27 2.33
CA VAL A 129 -18.49 -3.99 3.05
C VAL A 129 -19.10 -2.65 2.62
N ASP A 130 -18.29 -1.65 2.30
CA ASP A 130 -18.77 -0.34 1.83
C ASP A 130 -19.46 -0.43 0.47
N TRP A 131 -19.06 -1.37 -0.38
CA TRP A 131 -19.74 -1.64 -1.65
C TRP A 131 -21.15 -2.22 -1.42
N PHE A 132 -21.27 -3.17 -0.48
CA PHE A 132 -22.58 -3.69 -0.08
C PHE A 132 -23.48 -2.60 0.51
N ASN A 133 -22.92 -1.72 1.34
CA ASN A 133 -23.65 -0.59 1.93
C ASN A 133 -24.11 0.40 0.86
N ALA A 134 -23.26 0.73 -0.12
CA ALA A 134 -23.62 1.61 -1.24
C ALA A 134 -24.77 1.00 -2.08
N LYS A 135 -24.70 -0.30 -2.37
CA LYS A 135 -25.78 -1.03 -3.06
C LYS A 135 -27.07 -1.07 -2.24
N ALA A 136 -26.97 -1.32 -0.93
CA ALA A 136 -28.11 -1.31 -0.03
C ALA A 136 -28.79 0.07 0.00
N GLY A 137 -28.03 1.16 0.06
CA GLY A 137 -28.54 2.53 0.00
C GLY A 137 -29.29 2.83 -1.32
N LEU A 138 -28.81 2.29 -2.44
CA LEU A 138 -29.52 2.41 -3.71
C LEU A 138 -30.86 1.66 -3.70
N VAL A 139 -30.88 0.44 -3.17
CA VAL A 139 -32.11 -0.37 -3.00
C VAL A 139 -33.10 0.33 -2.08
N ASP A 140 -32.60 0.98 -1.02
CA ASP A 140 -33.45 1.73 -0.08
C ASP A 140 -34.11 2.95 -0.75
N SER A 141 -33.33 3.70 -1.55
CA SER A 141 -33.88 4.79 -2.36
C SER A 141 -34.93 4.32 -3.37
N TRP A 142 -34.77 3.11 -3.93
CA TRP A 142 -35.75 2.52 -4.79
C TRP A 142 -37.05 2.14 -4.03
N ARG A 143 -36.92 1.51 -2.86
CA ARG A 143 -38.07 1.20 -1.99
C ARG A 143 -38.83 2.44 -1.53
N SER A 144 -38.13 3.56 -1.33
CA SER A 144 -38.75 4.83 -1.01
C SER A 144 -39.73 5.32 -2.09
N ILE A 145 -39.49 4.98 -3.36
CA ILE A 145 -40.44 5.31 -4.45
C ILE A 145 -41.75 4.56 -4.24
N GLU A 146 -41.68 3.27 -3.94
CA GLU A 146 -42.87 2.43 -3.71
C GLU A 146 -43.66 2.94 -2.50
N PHE A 147 -42.95 3.27 -1.42
CA PHE A 147 -43.56 3.84 -0.20
C PHE A 147 -44.30 5.15 -0.48
N VAL A 148 -43.68 6.06 -1.23
CA VAL A 148 -44.31 7.35 -1.57
C VAL A 148 -45.41 7.20 -2.65
N ALA A 149 -45.36 6.13 -3.49
CA ALA A 149 -46.41 5.82 -4.45
C ALA A 149 -47.69 5.40 -3.74
N ASP A 150 -47.60 4.72 -2.61
CA ASP A 150 -48.76 4.31 -1.80
C ASP A 150 -49.59 5.50 -1.32
N ASP A 151 -48.94 6.65 -1.03
CA ASP A 151 -49.63 7.89 -0.68
C ASP A 151 -50.49 8.47 -1.83
N LEU A 152 -50.33 8.00 -3.06
CA LEU A 152 -51.17 8.37 -4.20
C LEU A 152 -52.48 7.59 -4.25
N GLU A 153 -52.60 6.51 -3.50
CA GLU A 153 -53.84 5.69 -3.46
C GLU A 153 -54.87 6.39 -2.59
N SER A 154 -56.15 6.25 -2.96
CA SER A 154 -57.26 6.75 -2.16
C SER A 154 -57.61 5.77 -1.08
N TYR A 155 -57.99 6.28 0.10
CA TYR A 155 -58.44 5.42 1.21
C TYR A 155 -59.82 5.83 1.70
N LEU A 156 -60.54 4.82 2.18
CA LEU A 156 -61.84 4.95 2.79
C LEU A 156 -61.80 4.36 4.21
N ASP A 157 -61.85 5.19 5.21
CA ASP A 157 -61.91 4.76 6.61
C ASP A 157 -63.33 4.71 7.13
N LEU A 158 -63.65 3.63 7.77
CA LEU A 158 -64.87 3.46 8.55
C LEU A 158 -64.51 3.71 10.03
N VAL A 159 -64.92 4.83 10.55
CA VAL A 159 -64.62 5.21 11.93
C VAL A 159 -65.83 4.97 12.83
N PHE A 160 -65.66 4.08 13.78
CA PHE A 160 -66.66 3.86 14.83
C PHE A 160 -66.11 4.44 16.13
N SER A 161 -66.83 5.39 16.72
CA SER A 161 -66.52 5.91 18.02
C SER A 161 -67.72 5.80 18.96
N GLY A 162 -67.48 5.33 20.17
CA GLY A 162 -68.52 5.20 21.17
C GLY A 162 -68.04 5.69 22.51
N ASP A 163 -68.93 6.43 23.20
CA ASP A 163 -68.74 6.81 24.57
C ASP A 163 -69.91 6.32 25.43
N ILE A 164 -69.60 5.70 26.55
CA ILE A 164 -70.57 5.24 27.54
C ILE A 164 -70.28 6.02 28.83
N ARG A 165 -71.28 6.73 29.32
CA ARG A 165 -71.20 7.44 30.63
C ARG A 165 -72.11 6.76 31.64
N ASN A 166 -71.55 6.39 32.74
CA ASN A 166 -72.30 5.95 33.92
C ASN A 166 -72.77 7.18 34.71
N THR A 167 -74.09 7.23 35.05
CA THR A 167 -74.68 8.31 35.82
C THR A 167 -74.79 7.95 37.27
N THR A 168 -74.42 6.75 37.74
CA THR A 168 -74.49 6.27 39.11
C THR A 168 -73.10 6.33 39.76
N ASP A 169 -73.04 6.46 41.09
CA ASP A 169 -71.84 6.48 41.90
C ASP A 169 -71.10 5.14 41.95
N ASN A 170 -71.65 4.11 41.39
CA ASN A 170 -71.01 2.80 41.27
C ASN A 170 -70.41 2.58 39.88
N PRO A 171 -69.07 2.56 39.72
CA PRO A 171 -68.42 2.43 38.42
C PRO A 171 -68.63 1.08 37.68
N LEU A 172 -69.16 0.07 38.38
CA LEU A 172 -69.46 -1.27 37.83
C LEU A 172 -70.94 -1.46 37.49
N SER A 173 -71.82 -0.49 37.79
CA SER A 173 -73.22 -0.56 37.45
C SER A 173 -73.52 0.11 36.12
N LEU A 174 -73.86 -0.68 35.10
CA LEU A 174 -74.23 -0.23 33.74
C LEU A 174 -75.76 -0.01 33.58
N SER A 175 -76.55 -0.08 34.63
CA SER A 175 -78.04 -0.02 34.58
C SER A 175 -78.60 1.32 34.16
N ASP A 176 -77.87 2.46 34.39
CA ASP A 176 -78.26 3.81 34.00
C ASP A 176 -77.21 4.50 33.09
N SER A 177 -76.59 3.74 32.26
CA SER A 177 -75.61 4.29 31.36
C SER A 177 -76.24 4.87 30.09
N THR A 178 -75.79 6.08 29.73
CA THR A 178 -76.14 6.72 28.48
C THR A 178 -74.93 6.47 27.49
N GLY A 179 -75.22 5.81 26.44
CA GLY A 179 -74.22 5.53 25.38
C GLY A 179 -74.49 6.34 24.10
N ARG A 180 -73.43 6.80 23.49
CA ARG A 180 -73.48 7.37 22.14
C ARG A 180 -72.56 6.55 21.22
N LEU A 181 -73.12 6.03 20.15
CA LEU A 181 -72.35 5.41 19.06
C LEU A 181 -72.39 6.34 17.85
N ARG A 182 -71.23 6.63 17.31
CA ARG A 182 -71.10 7.38 16.06
C ARG A 182 -70.41 6.47 15.05
N ALA A 183 -70.99 6.36 13.88
CA ALA A 183 -70.39 5.74 12.70
C ALA A 183 -70.15 6.85 11.68
N GLY A 184 -68.94 6.94 11.19
CA GLY A 184 -68.54 7.94 10.20
C GLY A 184 -67.76 7.28 9.05
N PHE A 185 -67.81 7.91 7.89
CA PHE A 185 -66.98 7.58 6.75
C PHE A 185 -65.99 8.73 6.58
N GLN A 186 -64.73 8.40 6.49
CA GLN A 186 -63.67 9.35 6.10
C GLN A 186 -63.15 8.88 4.75
N TRP A 187 -63.46 9.60 3.69
CA TRP A 187 -63.00 9.31 2.36
C TRP A 187 -62.02 10.36 1.89
N ASP A 188 -60.82 9.94 1.57
CA ASP A 188 -59.79 10.79 0.94
C ASP A 188 -59.90 10.69 -0.56
N SER A 189 -60.29 11.79 -1.21
CA SER A 189 -60.57 11.84 -2.65
C SER A 189 -59.30 12.16 -3.43
N PRO A 190 -59.00 11.45 -4.57
CA PRO A 190 -57.76 11.64 -5.34
C PRO A 190 -57.77 12.92 -6.19
N LEU A 191 -58.71 13.86 -5.98
CA LEU A 191 -58.94 14.99 -6.90
C LEU A 191 -57.84 16.06 -6.86
N THR A 192 -57.09 16.22 -5.80
CA THR A 192 -56.10 17.33 -5.66
C THR A 192 -54.85 16.90 -4.85
N ARG A 193 -54.19 15.83 -5.25
CA ARG A 193 -52.97 15.34 -4.59
C ARG A 193 -51.70 15.92 -5.20
N ILE A 194 -51.61 17.26 -5.22
CA ILE A 194 -50.45 17.95 -5.82
C ILE A 194 -49.20 17.73 -4.96
N GLN A 195 -49.34 17.71 -3.63
CA GLN A 195 -48.21 17.49 -2.72
C GLN A 195 -47.67 16.07 -2.84
N GLU A 196 -48.51 15.05 -2.82
CA GLU A 196 -48.16 13.65 -2.95
C GLU A 196 -47.50 13.38 -4.32
N ARG A 197 -48.04 13.96 -5.40
CA ARG A 197 -47.43 13.90 -6.74
C ARG A 197 -46.06 14.55 -6.79
N ASN A 198 -45.86 15.67 -6.09
CA ASN A 198 -44.56 16.31 -6.01
C ASN A 198 -43.58 15.48 -5.19
N SER A 199 -44.01 14.87 -4.05
CA SER A 199 -43.21 13.95 -3.26
C SER A 199 -42.79 12.73 -4.08
N TYR A 200 -43.69 12.15 -4.86
CA TYR A 200 -43.38 11.04 -5.76
C TYR A 200 -42.35 11.44 -6.84
N ARG A 201 -42.50 12.60 -7.47
CA ARG A 201 -41.52 13.12 -8.44
C ARG A 201 -40.17 13.36 -7.78
N GLN A 202 -40.16 13.86 -6.54
CA GLN A 202 -38.94 14.05 -5.77
C GLN A 202 -38.26 12.72 -5.49
N ALA A 203 -38.98 11.69 -5.06
CA ALA A 203 -38.45 10.35 -4.83
C ALA A 203 -37.81 9.75 -6.12
N LEU A 204 -38.42 9.97 -7.27
CA LEU A 204 -37.84 9.58 -8.57
C LEU A 204 -36.51 10.31 -8.87
N ILE A 205 -36.44 11.61 -8.58
CA ILE A 205 -35.23 12.42 -8.76
C ILE A 205 -34.13 11.92 -7.79
N ASP A 206 -34.49 11.70 -6.54
CA ASP A 206 -33.57 11.23 -5.49
C ASP A 206 -33.00 9.85 -5.83
N TYR A 207 -33.81 8.95 -6.35
CA TYR A 207 -33.33 7.66 -6.88
C TYR A 207 -32.35 7.82 -8.03
N GLN A 208 -32.62 8.71 -8.99
CA GLN A 208 -31.68 8.99 -10.08
C GLN A 208 -30.38 9.63 -9.60
N GLN A 209 -30.44 10.41 -8.54
CA GLN A 209 -29.23 10.98 -7.90
C GLN A 209 -28.47 9.86 -7.16
N ALA A 210 -29.15 9.03 -6.38
CA ALA A 210 -28.56 7.90 -5.68
C ALA A 210 -27.87 6.93 -6.66
N ARG A 211 -28.53 6.65 -7.81
CA ARG A 211 -27.97 5.80 -8.87
C ARG A 211 -26.69 6.38 -9.46
N ARG A 212 -26.66 7.71 -9.76
CA ARG A 212 -25.43 8.36 -10.23
C ARG A 212 -24.33 8.35 -9.19
N SER A 213 -24.65 8.56 -7.92
CA SER A 213 -23.69 8.49 -6.82
C SER A 213 -23.11 7.08 -6.66
N TYR A 214 -23.93 6.05 -6.86
CA TYR A 214 -23.46 4.66 -6.86
C TYR A 214 -22.45 4.40 -7.99
N TYR A 215 -22.75 4.84 -9.22
CA TYR A 215 -21.79 4.71 -10.33
C TYR A 215 -20.50 5.49 -10.08
N GLN A 216 -20.59 6.70 -9.54
CA GLN A 216 -19.38 7.46 -9.16
C GLN A 216 -18.54 6.74 -8.10
N PHE A 217 -19.19 6.06 -7.17
CA PHE A 217 -18.53 5.23 -6.16
C PHE A 217 -17.80 4.04 -6.82
N GLU A 218 -18.48 3.31 -7.72
CA GLU A 218 -17.84 2.21 -8.49
C GLU A 218 -16.66 2.72 -9.31
N ASP A 219 -16.81 3.79 -10.07
CA ASP A 219 -15.74 4.39 -10.89
C ASP A 219 -14.57 4.84 -10.00
N GLY A 220 -14.86 5.34 -8.80
CA GLY A 220 -13.87 5.70 -7.80
C GLY A 220 -13.01 4.51 -7.36
N ILE A 221 -13.64 3.37 -7.07
CA ILE A 221 -12.94 2.13 -6.71
C ILE A 221 -12.09 1.63 -7.88
N TRP A 222 -12.66 1.59 -9.09
CA TRP A 222 -11.93 1.21 -10.30
C TRP A 222 -10.68 2.06 -10.51
N SER A 223 -10.81 3.37 -10.36
CA SER A 223 -9.70 4.31 -10.51
C SER A 223 -8.65 4.13 -9.42
N SER A 224 -9.07 3.92 -8.16
CA SER A 224 -8.17 3.69 -7.04
C SER A 224 -7.33 2.43 -7.24
N LEU A 225 -7.98 1.28 -7.48
CA LEU A 225 -7.31 0.00 -7.68
C LEU A 225 -6.35 0.03 -8.88
N ARG A 226 -6.78 0.62 -10.01
CA ARG A 226 -5.92 0.79 -11.19
C ARG A 226 -4.68 1.60 -10.89
N ASN A 227 -4.83 2.74 -10.22
CA ASN A 227 -3.71 3.61 -9.86
C ASN A 227 -2.77 2.89 -8.89
N GLN A 228 -3.31 2.11 -7.98
CA GLN A 228 -2.52 1.38 -6.99
C GLN A 228 -1.71 0.24 -7.62
N LEU A 229 -2.32 -0.57 -8.50
CA LEU A 229 -1.62 -1.62 -9.23
C LEU A 229 -0.49 -1.04 -10.08
N ARG A 230 -0.73 0.08 -10.77
CA ARG A 230 0.31 0.78 -11.54
C ARG A 230 1.43 1.33 -10.66
N SER A 231 1.08 1.85 -9.48
CA SER A 231 2.08 2.35 -8.52
C SER A 231 2.93 1.23 -7.96
N ILE A 232 2.36 0.05 -7.72
CA ILE A 232 3.08 -1.15 -7.30
C ILE A 232 4.07 -1.57 -8.38
N GLU A 233 3.62 -1.68 -9.63
CA GLU A 233 4.48 -2.07 -10.74
C GLU A 233 5.61 -1.04 -11.00
N GLN A 234 5.28 0.25 -10.96
CA GLN A 234 6.29 1.31 -11.06
C GLN A 234 7.32 1.22 -9.91
N ASN A 235 6.87 0.96 -8.69
CA ASN A 235 7.76 0.86 -7.55
C ASN A 235 8.62 -0.41 -7.59
N ARG A 236 8.11 -1.51 -8.14
CA ARG A 236 8.86 -2.74 -8.42
C ARG A 236 10.03 -2.47 -9.36
N LEU A 237 9.79 -1.74 -10.46
CA LEU A 237 10.86 -1.32 -11.37
C LEU A 237 11.87 -0.39 -10.67
N ASN A 238 11.39 0.55 -9.87
CA ASN A 238 12.24 1.45 -9.11
C ASN A 238 13.10 0.70 -8.08
N PHE A 239 12.56 -0.34 -7.46
CA PHE A 239 13.30 -1.18 -6.52
C PHE A 239 14.51 -1.84 -7.21
N GLU A 240 14.35 -2.40 -8.39
CA GLU A 240 15.48 -2.98 -9.15
C GLU A 240 16.50 -1.91 -9.56
N LEU A 241 16.06 -0.74 -9.98
CA LEU A 241 16.96 0.37 -10.28
C LEU A 241 17.79 0.78 -9.05
N GLN A 242 17.19 0.84 -7.88
CA GLN A 242 17.91 1.18 -6.65
C GLN A 242 18.83 0.05 -6.19
N ARG A 243 18.49 -1.20 -6.43
CA ARG A 243 19.38 -2.36 -6.22
C ARG A 243 20.66 -2.21 -7.06
N TYR A 244 20.52 -1.87 -8.34
CA TYR A 244 21.67 -1.58 -9.18
C TYR A 244 22.48 -0.36 -8.72
N ALA A 245 21.84 0.68 -8.23
CA ALA A 245 22.52 1.85 -7.68
C ALA A 245 23.43 1.50 -6.49
N VAL A 246 22.95 0.64 -5.58
CA VAL A 246 23.75 0.13 -4.46
C VAL A 246 24.93 -0.71 -4.97
N ARG A 247 24.75 -1.57 -5.98
CA ARG A 247 25.83 -2.36 -6.60
C ARG A 247 26.89 -1.45 -7.21
N ILE A 248 26.49 -0.41 -7.92
CA ILE A 248 27.40 0.58 -8.53
C ILE A 248 28.19 1.32 -7.43
N ALA A 249 27.51 1.82 -6.39
CA ALA A 249 28.17 2.53 -5.30
C ALA A 249 29.18 1.63 -4.56
N ALA A 250 28.82 0.35 -4.33
CA ALA A 250 29.74 -0.63 -3.75
C ALA A 250 30.96 -0.87 -4.66
N SER A 251 30.75 -0.97 -5.99
CA SER A 251 31.84 -1.16 -6.95
C SER A 251 32.78 0.03 -7.01
N GLN A 252 32.28 1.26 -6.83
CA GLN A 252 33.10 2.47 -6.79
C GLN A 252 34.09 2.46 -5.61
N ILE A 253 33.65 1.95 -4.45
CA ILE A 253 34.52 1.84 -3.27
C ILE A 253 35.66 0.86 -3.56
N ILE A 254 35.34 -0.31 -4.14
CA ILE A 254 36.33 -1.33 -4.50
C ILE A 254 37.32 -0.75 -5.53
N LEU A 255 36.81 -0.08 -6.57
CA LEU A 255 37.64 0.54 -7.60
C LEU A 255 38.60 1.59 -7.05
N ASN A 256 38.11 2.46 -6.13
CA ASN A 256 38.94 3.47 -5.49
C ASN A 256 40.06 2.82 -4.67
N GLU A 257 39.77 1.72 -4.00
CA GLU A 257 40.76 0.95 -3.25
C GLU A 257 41.80 0.29 -4.16
N ASP A 258 41.37 -0.33 -5.27
CA ASP A 258 42.28 -0.93 -6.25
C ASP A 258 43.21 0.13 -6.86
N ILE A 259 42.67 1.31 -7.20
CA ILE A 259 43.48 2.44 -7.72
C ILE A 259 44.51 2.89 -6.67
N ARG A 260 44.14 2.93 -5.39
CA ARG A 260 45.05 3.28 -4.30
C ARG A 260 46.20 2.26 -4.22
N GLN A 261 45.89 0.97 -4.18
CA GLN A 261 46.88 -0.11 -4.13
C GLN A 261 47.84 -0.09 -5.33
N VAL A 262 47.34 0.14 -6.54
CA VAL A 262 48.16 0.28 -7.74
C VAL A 262 49.12 1.49 -7.61
N ARG A 263 48.66 2.64 -7.14
CA ARG A 263 49.50 3.81 -6.95
C ARG A 263 50.59 3.58 -5.90
N GLU A 264 50.26 2.93 -4.79
CA GLU A 264 51.20 2.54 -3.76
C GLU A 264 52.27 1.58 -4.29
N SER A 265 51.88 0.59 -5.10
CA SER A 265 52.85 -0.33 -5.73
C SER A 265 53.80 0.34 -6.70
N LEU A 266 53.38 1.46 -7.29
CA LEU A 266 54.20 2.32 -8.16
C LEU A 266 55.00 3.39 -7.43
N ASN A 267 55.02 3.41 -6.08
CA ASN A 267 55.60 4.44 -5.24
C ASN A 267 55.12 5.85 -5.58
N GLN A 268 53.90 5.99 -6.09
CA GLN A 268 53.27 7.28 -6.34
C GLN A 268 52.54 7.74 -5.07
N ALA A 269 52.81 8.95 -4.62
CA ALA A 269 52.12 9.53 -3.47
C ALA A 269 50.60 9.58 -3.74
N SER A 270 49.79 9.10 -2.80
CA SER A 270 48.35 9.30 -2.84
C SER A 270 48.06 10.80 -2.88
N GLY A 271 47.33 11.24 -3.92
CA GLY A 271 47.00 12.67 -4.05
C GLY A 271 46.13 13.16 -2.89
N PRO A 272 46.12 14.44 -2.61
CA PRO A 272 45.35 15.03 -1.47
C PRO A 272 43.84 14.81 -1.60
N THR A 273 43.36 14.41 -2.77
CA THR A 273 41.94 14.10 -3.06
C THR A 273 41.54 12.67 -2.71
N ALA A 274 42.49 11.72 -2.59
CA ALA A 274 42.19 10.30 -2.41
C ALA A 274 41.36 10.03 -1.14
N ALA A 275 41.66 10.66 -0.03
CA ALA A 275 40.86 10.53 1.19
C ALA A 275 39.44 11.09 1.03
N ARG A 276 39.33 12.24 0.32
CA ARG A 276 38.02 12.83 0.02
C ARG A 276 37.21 11.96 -0.89
N ASP A 277 37.81 11.35 -1.92
CA ASP A 277 37.14 10.48 -2.87
C ASP A 277 36.62 9.21 -2.17
N SER A 278 37.39 8.64 -1.23
CA SER A 278 36.95 7.51 -0.39
C SER A 278 35.75 7.87 0.51
N VAL A 279 35.80 9.05 1.17
CA VAL A 279 34.68 9.52 2.02
C VAL A 279 33.43 9.78 1.16
N SER A 280 33.58 10.36 -0.03
CA SER A 280 32.47 10.58 -0.96
C SER A 280 31.82 9.26 -1.38
N ALA A 281 32.62 8.27 -1.79
CA ALA A 281 32.12 6.97 -2.20
C ALA A 281 31.35 6.25 -1.07
N LEU A 282 31.81 6.38 0.18
CA LEU A 282 31.09 5.86 1.35
C LEU A 282 29.76 6.58 1.59
N THR A 283 29.74 7.90 1.43
CA THR A 283 28.52 8.69 1.56
C THR A 283 27.52 8.33 0.47
N ASP A 284 28.00 8.11 -0.75
CA ASP A 284 27.18 7.69 -1.88
C ASP A 284 26.58 6.29 -1.66
N LEU A 285 27.37 5.34 -1.13
CA LEU A 285 26.87 4.01 -0.76
C LEU A 285 25.78 4.11 0.33
N LEU A 286 26.01 4.89 1.36
CA LEU A 286 25.03 5.09 2.44
C LEU A 286 23.73 5.71 1.89
N SER A 287 23.85 6.70 1.02
CA SER A 287 22.70 7.33 0.36
C SER A 287 21.93 6.34 -0.51
N ALA A 288 22.64 5.55 -1.32
CA ALA A 288 22.01 4.51 -2.15
C ALA A 288 21.27 3.45 -1.31
N GLN A 289 21.88 3.00 -0.19
CA GLN A 289 21.23 2.06 0.73
C GLN A 289 19.96 2.64 1.37
N ASN A 290 20.01 3.89 1.84
CA ASN A 290 18.85 4.55 2.45
C ASN A 290 17.72 4.71 1.43
N THR A 291 18.05 5.05 0.18
CA THR A 291 17.07 5.17 -0.90
C THR A 291 16.47 3.80 -1.25
N PHE A 292 17.28 2.77 -1.35
CA PHE A 292 16.82 1.38 -1.59
C PHE A 292 15.87 0.92 -0.49
N GLN A 293 16.22 1.15 0.78
CA GLN A 293 15.37 0.80 1.90
C GLN A 293 14.05 1.59 1.89
N GLY A 294 14.09 2.88 1.53
CA GLY A 294 12.90 3.70 1.38
C GLY A 294 11.95 3.18 0.32
N VAL A 295 12.47 2.75 -0.83
CA VAL A 295 11.67 2.16 -1.92
C VAL A 295 11.07 0.82 -1.50
N TRP A 296 11.81 -0.02 -0.78
CA TRP A 296 11.27 -1.27 -0.23
C TRP A 296 10.12 -1.03 0.76
N ILE A 297 10.30 -0.13 1.71
CA ILE A 297 9.24 0.22 2.69
C ILE A 297 8.01 0.78 1.97
N PHE A 298 8.21 1.59 0.93
CA PHE A 298 7.11 2.15 0.14
C PHE A 298 6.35 1.06 -0.62
N TYR A 299 7.04 0.08 -1.18
CA TYR A 299 6.41 -1.09 -1.82
C TYR A 299 5.53 -1.87 -0.83
N GLU A 300 6.03 -2.15 0.38
CA GLU A 300 5.26 -2.81 1.42
C GLU A 300 4.04 -1.99 1.88
N SER A 301 4.16 -0.67 1.88
CA SER A 301 3.03 0.22 2.15
C SER A 301 1.96 0.15 1.05
N LEU A 302 2.38 0.09 -0.22
CA LEU A 302 1.47 -0.06 -1.35
C LEU A 302 0.73 -1.41 -1.33
N ARG A 303 1.43 -2.50 -0.97
CA ARG A 303 0.82 -3.83 -0.80
C ARG A 303 -0.26 -3.82 0.28
N ARG A 304 0.03 -3.19 1.43
CA ARG A 304 -0.97 -3.03 2.50
C ARG A 304 -2.19 -2.25 2.06
N SER A 305 -1.96 -1.15 1.36
CA SER A 305 -3.06 -0.34 0.83
C SER A 305 -3.88 -1.13 -0.18
N LEU A 306 -3.23 -1.95 -1.03
CA LEU A 306 -3.95 -2.81 -1.97
C LEU A 306 -4.81 -3.84 -1.23
N ASP A 307 -4.28 -4.52 -0.21
CA ASP A 307 -5.02 -5.49 0.59
C ASP A 307 -6.23 -4.85 1.30
N GLN A 308 -6.08 -3.61 1.77
CA GLN A 308 -7.17 -2.80 2.31
C GLN A 308 -8.20 -2.45 1.24
N ASP A 309 -7.76 -1.98 0.07
CA ASP A 309 -8.66 -1.57 -1.02
C ASP A 309 -9.40 -2.76 -1.66
N LEU A 310 -8.82 -3.94 -1.61
CA LEU A 310 -9.49 -5.20 -1.97
C LEU A 310 -10.51 -5.65 -0.92
N GLY A 311 -10.46 -5.12 0.31
CA GLY A 311 -11.31 -5.55 1.42
C GLY A 311 -10.91 -6.89 2.04
N THR A 312 -9.70 -7.36 1.76
CA THR A 312 -9.17 -8.67 2.20
C THR A 312 -8.25 -8.56 3.41
N MET A 313 -7.93 -7.33 3.82
CA MET A 313 -7.03 -7.04 4.92
C MET A 313 -7.46 -7.70 6.22
N ARG A 314 -6.55 -8.47 6.83
CA ARG A 314 -6.75 -9.11 8.13
C ARG A 314 -5.81 -8.52 9.16
N LEU A 315 -6.34 -8.35 10.37
CA LEU A 315 -5.57 -7.89 11.52
C LEU A 315 -5.49 -9.00 12.57
N ASP A 316 -4.38 -9.07 13.28
CA ASP A 316 -4.25 -9.94 14.46
C ASP A 316 -4.95 -9.34 15.70
N GLU A 317 -4.93 -10.05 16.82
CA GLU A 317 -5.52 -9.62 18.09
C GLU A 317 -4.91 -8.31 18.64
N ARG A 318 -3.73 -7.91 18.14
CA ARG A 318 -3.02 -6.67 18.51
C ARG A 318 -3.28 -5.54 17.53
N GLY A 319 -4.10 -5.78 16.50
CA GLY A 319 -4.38 -4.81 15.45
C GLY A 319 -3.26 -4.68 14.41
N MET A 320 -2.31 -5.64 14.36
CA MET A 320 -1.26 -5.67 13.36
C MET A 320 -1.75 -6.38 12.10
N TRP A 321 -1.35 -5.86 10.95
CA TRP A 321 -1.64 -6.49 9.67
C TRP A 321 -0.98 -7.87 9.55
N ILE A 322 -1.76 -8.85 9.15
CA ILE A 322 -1.30 -10.20 8.83
C ILE A 322 -0.97 -10.19 7.34
N ASP A 323 0.32 -10.34 7.02
CA ASP A 323 0.76 -10.38 5.62
C ASP A 323 0.20 -11.63 4.91
N PRO A 324 -0.59 -11.46 3.84
CA PRO A 324 -1.12 -12.60 3.07
C PRO A 324 -0.05 -13.30 2.21
N GLY A 325 1.17 -12.75 2.13
CA GLY A 325 2.20 -13.20 1.20
C GLY A 325 1.98 -12.64 -0.22
N PRO A 326 2.24 -13.43 -1.28
CA PRO A 326 1.99 -13.00 -2.65
C PRO A 326 0.50 -12.70 -2.88
N ILE A 327 0.21 -11.60 -3.57
CA ILE A 327 -1.16 -11.20 -3.93
C ILE A 327 -1.39 -11.61 -5.39
N THR A 328 -1.91 -12.83 -5.58
CA THR A 328 -2.20 -13.42 -6.90
C THR A 328 -3.65 -13.89 -6.93
N LEU A 329 -4.22 -14.02 -8.12
CA LEU A 329 -5.62 -14.46 -8.29
C LEU A 329 -5.89 -15.82 -7.62
N ASP A 330 -4.93 -16.73 -7.62
CA ASP A 330 -5.05 -18.08 -7.05
C ASP A 330 -5.27 -18.07 -5.52
N ASN A 331 -4.88 -16.99 -4.86
CA ASN A 331 -5.03 -16.85 -3.40
C ASN A 331 -6.44 -16.39 -2.99
N PHE A 332 -7.30 -16.03 -3.94
CA PHE A 332 -8.65 -15.56 -3.69
C PHE A 332 -9.68 -16.58 -4.22
N THR A 333 -10.53 -17.06 -3.34
CA THR A 333 -11.70 -17.83 -3.75
C THR A 333 -12.76 -16.83 -4.20
N LEU A 334 -12.88 -16.63 -5.49
CA LEU A 334 -14.03 -15.91 -6.06
C LEU A 334 -15.23 -16.85 -6.01
N GLU A 335 -15.95 -16.86 -4.90
CA GLU A 335 -17.30 -17.43 -4.94
C GLU A 335 -18.13 -16.50 -5.84
N PRO A 336 -18.75 -17.04 -6.90
CA PRO A 336 -19.61 -16.21 -7.73
C PRO A 336 -20.72 -15.66 -6.83
N LEU A 337 -20.74 -14.34 -6.65
CA LEU A 337 -21.86 -13.68 -6.00
C LEU A 337 -23.12 -14.11 -6.75
N VAL A 338 -24.00 -14.83 -6.06
CA VAL A 338 -25.29 -15.34 -6.58
C VAL A 338 -26.21 -14.20 -7.06
N THR A 339 -25.86 -12.97 -6.78
CA THR A 339 -26.57 -11.78 -7.26
C THR A 339 -25.84 -11.24 -8.48
N ASP A 340 -26.50 -11.35 -9.63
CA ASP A 340 -26.14 -10.64 -10.85
C ASP A 340 -25.71 -9.20 -10.49
N PRO A 341 -24.43 -8.80 -10.70
CA PRO A 341 -23.97 -7.46 -10.37
C PRO A 341 -24.72 -6.37 -11.14
N ASP A 342 -25.31 -6.71 -12.28
CA ASP A 342 -26.09 -5.81 -13.12
C ASP A 342 -27.57 -5.71 -12.69
N SER A 343 -28.02 -6.51 -11.70
CA SER A 343 -29.37 -6.42 -11.15
C SER A 343 -29.51 -5.23 -10.17
N ILE A 344 -29.21 -4.04 -10.64
CA ILE A 344 -29.76 -2.84 -10.03
C ILE A 344 -31.27 -2.95 -10.26
N PRO A 345 -32.12 -2.94 -9.21
CA PRO A 345 -33.53 -3.10 -9.40
C PRO A 345 -34.01 -1.99 -10.36
N CYS A 346 -34.46 -2.41 -11.54
CA CYS A 346 -35.16 -1.49 -12.42
C CYS A 346 -36.46 -1.10 -11.72
N LEU A 347 -36.93 0.12 -11.93
CA LEU A 347 -38.30 0.51 -11.55
C LEU A 347 -39.28 -0.58 -12.01
N PRO A 348 -40.23 -1.02 -11.16
CA PRO A 348 -41.30 -1.89 -11.59
C PRO A 348 -41.91 -1.41 -12.89
N ALA A 349 -42.27 -2.33 -13.80
CA ALA A 349 -42.69 -1.97 -15.17
C ALA A 349 -43.96 -1.12 -15.21
N ASP A 350 -44.80 -1.21 -14.19
CA ASP A 350 -45.98 -0.41 -13.93
C ASP A 350 -45.61 1.03 -13.59
N LEU A 351 -44.68 1.24 -12.66
CA LEU A 351 -44.14 2.57 -12.30
C LEU A 351 -43.33 3.20 -13.44
N GLN A 352 -42.64 2.40 -14.26
CA GLN A 352 -41.96 2.91 -15.47
C GLN A 352 -42.98 3.41 -16.50
N ARG A 353 -44.16 2.72 -16.68
CA ARG A 353 -45.22 3.16 -17.56
C ARG A 353 -45.90 4.44 -17.08
N GLU A 354 -46.12 4.59 -15.79
CA GLU A 354 -46.62 5.84 -15.21
C GLU A 354 -45.62 7.00 -15.33
N ALA A 355 -44.34 6.76 -15.09
CA ALA A 355 -43.28 7.76 -15.28
C ALA A 355 -43.13 8.18 -16.75
N GLN A 356 -43.36 7.27 -17.72
CA GLN A 356 -43.38 7.56 -19.14
C GLN A 356 -44.69 8.23 -19.60
N GLY A 357 -45.80 7.97 -18.91
CA GLY A 357 -47.11 8.62 -19.14
C GLY A 357 -47.16 10.08 -18.63
N ILE A 358 -46.26 10.46 -17.74
CA ILE A 358 -46.05 11.88 -17.37
C ILE A 358 -45.24 12.50 -18.50
N ARG A 359 -45.91 12.89 -19.58
CA ARG A 359 -45.29 13.69 -20.66
C ARG A 359 -44.60 14.87 -20.03
N SER A 360 -43.30 15.00 -20.29
CA SER A 360 -42.60 16.28 -20.10
C SER A 360 -43.49 17.35 -20.72
N PRO A 361 -43.81 18.46 -20.00
CA PRO A 361 -44.44 19.61 -20.66
C PRO A 361 -43.61 19.92 -21.88
N ALA A 362 -44.27 20.07 -23.04
CA ALA A 362 -43.60 20.45 -24.27
C ALA A 362 -42.66 21.64 -23.96
N PRO A 363 -41.45 21.65 -24.49
CA PRO A 363 -40.55 22.79 -24.28
C PRO A 363 -41.34 24.03 -24.63
N LEU A 364 -41.39 24.99 -23.72
CA LEU A 364 -41.99 26.30 -23.95
C LEU A 364 -41.24 26.90 -25.12
N ASP A 365 -41.94 27.06 -26.26
CA ASP A 365 -41.42 27.68 -27.44
C ASP A 365 -41.36 29.20 -27.19
N PHE A 366 -40.20 29.69 -26.82
CA PHE A 366 -39.92 31.12 -26.63
C PHE A 366 -39.68 31.86 -27.94
N SER A 367 -39.96 31.23 -29.11
CA SER A 367 -39.74 31.86 -30.43
C SER A 367 -40.92 32.66 -31.00
N ALA A 368 -42.03 32.76 -30.25
CA ALA A 368 -43.18 33.55 -30.70
C ALA A 368 -43.40 34.76 -29.81
N GLU A 369 -42.52 35.77 -29.89
CA GLU A 369 -42.82 37.19 -29.68
C GLU A 369 -41.53 37.98 -29.98
N GLY A 370 -41.48 38.52 -31.23
CA GLY A 370 -40.46 39.44 -31.69
C GLY A 370 -40.99 40.13 -32.94
#